data_5302321ec5374251aec8460ec1dbddbc
#
_entry.id   5302321ec5374251aec8460ec1dbddbc
#
_cell.length_a   1.000
_cell.length_b   1.000
_cell.length_c   1.000
_cell.angle_alpha   90.00
_cell.angle_beta   90.00
_cell.angle_gamma   90.00
#
_symmetry.space_group_name_H-M   'P 1'
#
loop_
_entity.id
_entity.type
_entity.pdbx_description
1 polymer ?
#
loop_
_entity_poly.entity_id
_entity_poly.type
_entity_poly.pdbx_seq_one_letter_code
_entity_poly.pdbx_strand_id
1 'polypeptide(L)'
;MPQTLRIGACQTPELLGDVPAALATVESFAAQADVDLLLFPECFLQGYLVTPEHLARNAYDLRSAAFGDILSRLAPIRPTLVLGLIERQDDQFFNSAAVITRGEVVGVYRKTHLTLGEQTFTAGSDYPVFELRGVRFGINICSDTRFTAAARAVAEQGAQVLLVPAQNMMPNAGADFWRPLHHAIRAERARETRMWLISADVTGRRGDERIGYGPTSVITPDADVIAQVPALTVGMVTAEITSGCRDAW
;
A
#
# COMPACT_ATOMS: atom_id res chain seq x y z
N MET A 1 23.12 -0.72 -18.42
CA MET A 1 23.35 -1.52 -17.20
C MET A 1 21.99 -1.72 -16.55
N PRO A 2 21.70 -2.90 -16.00
CA PRO A 2 20.45 -3.08 -15.25
C PRO A 2 20.40 -2.07 -14.10
N GLN A 3 19.26 -1.44 -13.93
CA GLN A 3 19.04 -0.51 -12.83
C GLN A 3 18.42 -1.30 -11.64
N THR A 4 18.73 -0.90 -10.42
CA THR A 4 18.18 -1.49 -9.22
C THR A 4 17.24 -0.51 -8.55
N LEU A 5 16.03 -0.97 -8.23
CA LEU A 5 15.03 -0.26 -7.45
C LEU A 5 15.02 -0.80 -6.03
N ARG A 6 15.32 0.05 -5.04
CA ARG A 6 15.20 -0.28 -3.61
C ARG A 6 13.86 0.18 -3.09
N ILE A 7 13.08 -0.76 -2.55
CA ILE A 7 11.73 -0.53 -2.04
C ILE A 7 11.72 -0.79 -0.54
N GLY A 8 11.22 0.17 0.24
CA GLY A 8 10.92 0.01 1.66
C GLY A 8 9.42 -0.14 1.88
N ALA A 9 9.00 -1.17 2.61
CA ALA A 9 7.61 -1.37 3.03
C ALA A 9 7.46 -1.13 4.53
N CYS A 10 6.57 -0.22 4.89
CA CYS A 10 6.43 0.29 6.25
C CYS A 10 5.30 -0.41 7.00
N GLN A 11 5.60 -0.95 8.19
CA GLN A 11 4.61 -1.39 9.17
C GLN A 11 4.42 -0.27 10.18
N THR A 12 3.21 0.30 10.24
CA THR A 12 2.93 1.52 11.00
C THR A 12 1.87 1.27 12.06
N PRO A 13 1.80 2.11 13.12
CA PRO A 13 0.60 2.13 13.94
C PRO A 13 -0.61 2.57 13.09
N GLU A 14 -1.82 2.21 13.54
CA GLU A 14 -3.03 2.78 12.98
C GLU A 14 -3.21 4.22 13.47
N LEU A 15 -3.38 5.16 12.55
CA LEU A 15 -3.63 6.57 12.84
C LEU A 15 -5.03 6.93 12.30
N LEU A 16 -5.96 7.34 13.19
CA LEU A 16 -7.34 7.64 12.79
C LEU A 16 -7.58 9.15 12.83
N GLY A 17 -7.75 9.77 11.65
CA GLY A 17 -8.02 11.20 11.52
C GLY A 17 -6.86 12.12 11.88
N ASP A 18 -5.68 11.60 12.11
CA ASP A 18 -4.48 12.36 12.51
C ASP A 18 -3.49 12.47 11.34
N VAL A 19 -3.83 13.28 10.35
CA VAL A 19 -2.98 13.54 9.18
C VAL A 19 -1.60 14.12 9.56
N PRO A 20 -1.49 15.05 10.52
CA PRO A 20 -0.17 15.51 10.98
C PRO A 20 0.73 14.40 11.49
N ALA A 21 0.21 13.46 12.28
CA ALA A 21 0.97 12.30 12.76
C ALA A 21 1.33 11.33 11.64
N ALA A 22 0.42 11.12 10.66
CA ALA A 22 0.70 10.31 9.48
C ALA A 22 1.87 10.90 8.66
N LEU A 23 1.86 12.20 8.40
CA LEU A 23 2.95 12.87 7.68
C LEU A 23 4.28 12.83 8.46
N ALA A 24 4.26 13.04 9.77
CA ALA A 24 5.45 12.88 10.61
C ALA A 24 6.02 11.44 10.56
N THR A 25 5.13 10.44 10.47
CA THR A 25 5.53 9.04 10.30
C THR A 25 6.19 8.82 8.94
N VAL A 26 5.65 9.39 7.85
CA VAL A 26 6.29 9.35 6.52
C VAL A 26 7.69 9.95 6.57
N GLU A 27 7.84 11.15 7.15
CA GLU A 27 9.11 11.84 7.31
C GLU A 27 10.13 10.99 8.09
N SER A 28 9.69 10.36 9.19
CA SER A 28 10.53 9.50 10.03
C SER A 28 11.06 8.28 9.25
N PHE A 29 10.21 7.57 8.51
CA PHE A 29 10.65 6.44 7.68
C PHE A 29 11.57 6.88 6.55
N ALA A 30 11.26 8.00 5.89
CA ALA A 30 12.09 8.54 4.81
C ALA A 30 13.49 8.96 5.27
N ALA A 31 13.62 9.46 6.50
CA ALA A 31 14.91 9.82 7.09
C ALA A 31 15.79 8.61 7.44
N GLN A 32 15.18 7.45 7.70
CA GLN A 32 15.88 6.23 8.13
C GLN A 32 16.28 5.32 6.95
N ALA A 33 15.72 5.54 5.77
CA ALA A 33 15.81 4.61 4.67
C ALA A 33 16.61 5.16 3.48
N ASP A 34 17.62 4.41 3.05
CA ASP A 34 18.26 4.64 1.74
C ASP A 34 17.55 3.76 0.69
N VAL A 35 16.34 4.19 0.32
CA VAL A 35 15.48 3.52 -0.67
C VAL A 35 15.01 4.48 -1.73
N ASP A 36 14.56 3.95 -2.87
CA ASP A 36 14.03 4.73 -3.98
C ASP A 36 12.51 4.91 -3.89
N LEU A 37 11.81 3.97 -3.21
CA LEU A 37 10.36 3.95 -3.02
C LEU A 37 10.01 3.53 -1.60
N LEU A 38 9.03 4.21 -0.98
CA LEU A 38 8.41 3.83 0.29
C LEU A 38 6.94 3.47 0.08
N LEU A 39 6.54 2.30 0.54
CA LEU A 39 5.17 1.81 0.53
C LEU A 39 4.56 1.97 1.93
N PHE A 40 3.40 2.63 2.02
CA PHE A 40 2.62 2.81 3.23
C PHE A 40 1.30 2.01 3.18
N PRO A 41 0.67 1.73 4.33
CA PRO A 41 -0.57 0.97 4.42
C PRO A 41 -1.76 1.59 3.67
N GLU A 42 -2.83 0.80 3.53
CA GLU A 42 -4.14 1.20 3.01
C GLU A 42 -4.76 2.30 3.88
N CYS A 43 -5.32 3.34 3.26
CA CYS A 43 -5.92 4.51 3.91
C CYS A 43 -5.03 5.13 5.01
N PHE A 44 -3.71 4.98 4.90
CA PHE A 44 -2.75 5.36 5.95
C PHE A 44 -2.85 6.84 6.33
N LEU A 45 -3.06 7.72 5.35
CA LEU A 45 -3.04 9.18 5.57
C LEU A 45 -4.12 9.64 6.55
N GLN A 46 -5.34 9.07 6.48
CA GLN A 46 -6.47 9.45 7.33
C GLN A 46 -6.92 8.35 8.29
N GLY A 47 -6.36 7.13 8.13
CA GLY A 47 -6.79 5.96 8.85
C GLY A 47 -8.02 5.29 8.26
N TYR A 48 -8.07 3.97 8.38
CA TYR A 48 -9.16 3.15 7.84
C TYR A 48 -10.33 3.08 8.84
N LEU A 49 -11.29 3.98 8.67
CA LEU A 49 -12.56 3.92 9.36
C LEU A 49 -13.67 4.20 8.33
N VAL A 50 -14.39 3.14 7.93
CA VAL A 50 -15.37 3.19 6.85
C VAL A 50 -16.75 3.55 7.40
N THR A 51 -16.85 4.75 7.96
CA THR A 51 -18.14 5.35 8.34
C THR A 51 -18.40 6.60 7.51
N PRO A 52 -19.65 6.90 7.15
CA PRO A 52 -19.96 8.10 6.36
C PRO A 52 -19.38 9.38 6.97
N GLU A 53 -19.42 9.51 8.30
CA GLU A 53 -18.93 10.68 9.03
C GLU A 53 -17.40 10.82 8.92
N HIS A 54 -16.66 9.70 9.03
CA HIS A 54 -15.20 9.72 8.90
C HIS A 54 -14.78 10.08 7.47
N LEU A 55 -15.41 9.45 6.47
CA LEU A 55 -15.14 9.72 5.06
C LEU A 55 -15.46 11.18 4.70
N ALA A 56 -16.64 11.68 5.07
CA ALA A 56 -17.02 13.04 4.78
C ALA A 56 -16.09 14.09 5.42
N ARG A 57 -15.56 13.79 6.62
CA ARG A 57 -14.64 14.69 7.35
C ARG A 57 -13.21 14.66 6.84
N ASN A 58 -12.71 13.48 6.45
CA ASN A 58 -11.28 13.25 6.29
C ASN A 58 -10.85 13.00 4.84
N ALA A 59 -11.76 12.71 3.90
CA ALA A 59 -11.40 12.46 2.51
C ALA A 59 -10.89 13.73 1.82
N TYR A 60 -9.86 13.58 0.98
CA TYR A 60 -9.32 14.67 0.19
C TYR A 60 -9.70 14.60 -1.28
N ASP A 61 -10.14 15.72 -1.84
CA ASP A 61 -10.03 15.91 -3.30
C ASP A 61 -8.56 16.18 -3.60
N LEU A 62 -7.97 15.32 -4.44
CA LEU A 62 -6.55 15.39 -4.79
C LEU A 62 -6.18 16.68 -5.56
N ARG A 63 -7.17 17.43 -6.05
CA ARG A 63 -6.99 18.73 -6.72
C ARG A 63 -7.17 19.93 -5.78
N SER A 64 -7.53 19.67 -4.52
CA SER A 64 -7.80 20.74 -3.55
C SER A 64 -6.52 21.41 -3.04
N ALA A 65 -6.64 22.67 -2.62
CA ALA A 65 -5.55 23.38 -1.95
C ALA A 65 -5.08 22.65 -0.68
N ALA A 66 -6.01 22.08 0.09
CA ALA A 66 -5.68 21.31 1.31
C ALA A 66 -4.81 20.08 1.02
N PHE A 67 -5.03 19.40 -0.12
CA PHE A 67 -4.14 18.31 -0.53
C PHE A 67 -2.82 18.87 -1.08
N GLY A 68 -2.83 20.03 -1.74
CA GLY A 68 -1.63 20.76 -2.15
C GLY A 68 -0.69 21.09 -1.01
N ASP A 69 -1.22 21.44 0.17
CA ASP A 69 -0.42 21.67 1.38
C ASP A 69 0.28 20.37 1.84
N ILE A 70 -0.42 19.22 1.77
CA ILE A 70 0.19 17.91 2.04
C ILE A 70 1.31 17.61 1.06
N LEU A 71 1.08 17.80 -0.24
CA LEU A 71 2.09 17.59 -1.27
C LEU A 71 3.31 18.48 -1.07
N SER A 72 3.11 19.74 -0.69
CA SER A 72 4.17 20.69 -0.38
C SER A 72 5.04 20.21 0.79
N ARG A 73 4.42 19.64 1.83
CA ARG A 73 5.14 19.05 2.97
C ARG A 73 5.92 17.79 2.58
N LEU A 74 5.40 16.99 1.64
CA LEU A 74 6.05 15.78 1.14
C LEU A 74 7.14 16.07 0.09
N ALA A 75 7.18 17.26 -0.52
CA ALA A 75 8.10 17.61 -1.60
C ALA A 75 9.60 17.43 -1.28
N PRO A 76 10.10 17.67 -0.03
CA PRO A 76 11.50 17.44 0.32
C PRO A 76 11.89 15.95 0.41
N ILE A 77 10.92 15.04 0.46
CA ILE A 77 11.15 13.60 0.63
C ILE A 77 11.73 13.04 -0.68
N ARG A 78 12.89 12.39 -0.57
CA ARG A 78 13.63 11.85 -1.74
C ARG A 78 12.98 10.63 -2.37
N PRO A 79 12.60 9.57 -1.59
CA PRO A 79 11.91 8.42 -2.15
C PRO A 79 10.58 8.78 -2.79
N THR A 80 10.20 8.07 -3.85
CA THR A 80 8.82 8.03 -4.32
C THR A 80 7.95 7.36 -3.25
N LEU A 81 6.78 7.92 -2.97
CA LEU A 81 5.85 7.39 -1.98
C LEU A 81 4.70 6.68 -2.68
N VAL A 82 4.32 5.51 -2.19
CA VAL A 82 3.02 4.90 -2.45
C VAL A 82 2.22 5.01 -1.16
N LEU A 83 1.29 5.96 -1.14
CA LEU A 83 0.59 6.39 0.06
C LEU A 83 -0.90 6.02 -0.03
N GLY A 84 -1.35 5.13 0.87
CA GLY A 84 -2.78 4.80 0.98
C GLY A 84 -3.57 5.98 1.56
N LEU A 85 -4.69 6.32 0.95
CA LEU A 85 -5.52 7.45 1.35
C LEU A 85 -7.00 7.25 1.00
N ILE A 86 -7.85 8.03 1.67
CA ILE A 86 -9.27 8.18 1.35
C ILE A 86 -9.39 9.38 0.40
N GLU A 87 -9.74 9.09 -0.86
CA GLU A 87 -9.94 10.09 -1.91
C GLU A 87 -11.41 10.46 -2.00
N ARG A 88 -11.69 11.74 -2.26
CA ARG A 88 -13.01 12.23 -2.66
C ARG A 88 -12.90 12.81 -4.07
N GLN A 89 -13.78 12.36 -4.94
CA GLN A 89 -13.99 12.99 -6.25
C GLN A 89 -15.49 13.23 -6.42
N ASP A 90 -15.86 14.48 -6.51
CA ASP A 90 -17.26 14.91 -6.52
C ASP A 90 -18.02 14.37 -5.28
N ASP A 91 -19.09 13.60 -5.48
CA ASP A 91 -19.87 12.98 -4.40
C ASP A 91 -19.41 11.54 -4.07
N GLN A 92 -18.30 11.06 -4.64
CA GLN A 92 -17.81 9.71 -4.48
C GLN A 92 -16.58 9.67 -3.59
N PHE A 93 -16.47 8.60 -2.80
CA PHE A 93 -15.28 8.27 -2.02
C PHE A 93 -14.60 7.05 -2.60
N PHE A 94 -13.27 7.06 -2.61
CA PHE A 94 -12.45 5.94 -3.08
C PHE A 94 -11.40 5.58 -2.04
N ASN A 95 -11.14 4.29 -1.92
CA ASN A 95 -9.98 3.77 -1.23
C ASN A 95 -8.85 3.73 -2.24
N SER A 96 -7.88 4.64 -2.09
CA SER A 96 -6.89 4.93 -3.13
C SER A 96 -5.45 4.76 -2.61
N ALA A 97 -4.54 4.47 -3.53
CA ALA A 97 -3.11 4.55 -3.33
C ALA A 97 -2.52 5.55 -4.34
N ALA A 98 -1.99 6.66 -3.85
CA ALA A 98 -1.35 7.67 -4.66
C ALA A 98 0.16 7.40 -4.77
N VAL A 99 0.68 7.47 -5.99
CA VAL A 99 2.12 7.49 -6.26
C VAL A 99 2.57 8.95 -6.29
N ILE A 100 3.41 9.33 -5.34
CA ILE A 100 3.84 10.72 -5.15
C ILE A 100 5.35 10.80 -5.25
N THR A 101 5.86 11.68 -6.11
CA THR A 101 7.30 11.93 -6.26
C THR A 101 7.57 13.43 -6.09
N ARG A 102 8.38 13.79 -5.10
CA ARG A 102 8.77 15.20 -4.85
C ARG A 102 7.56 16.15 -4.71
N GLY A 103 6.50 15.69 -4.04
CA GLY A 103 5.29 16.49 -3.84
C GLY A 103 4.37 16.57 -5.06
N GLU A 104 4.57 15.76 -6.08
CA GLU A 104 3.69 15.67 -7.25
C GLU A 104 3.02 14.29 -7.32
N VAL A 105 1.71 14.25 -7.56
CA VAL A 105 0.98 13.00 -7.82
C VAL A 105 1.28 12.53 -9.23
N VAL A 106 2.03 11.43 -9.35
CA VAL A 106 2.37 10.80 -10.63
C VAL A 106 1.20 9.96 -11.16
N GLY A 107 0.40 9.39 -10.25
CA GLY A 107 -0.81 8.66 -10.58
C GLY A 107 -1.46 8.05 -9.34
N VAL A 108 -2.62 7.45 -9.55
CA VAL A 108 -3.46 6.90 -8.48
C VAL A 108 -4.00 5.55 -8.91
N TYR A 109 -3.99 4.59 -8.01
CA TYR A 109 -4.78 3.36 -8.09
C TYR A 109 -5.94 3.44 -7.12
N ARG A 110 -7.16 3.11 -7.56
CA ARG A 110 -8.36 2.99 -6.74
C ARG A 110 -8.71 1.52 -6.56
N LYS A 111 -8.95 1.08 -5.35
CA LYS A 111 -9.32 -0.29 -5.01
C LYS A 111 -10.50 -0.76 -5.85
N THR A 112 -10.34 -1.90 -6.52
CA THR A 112 -11.34 -2.42 -7.45
C THR A 112 -12.26 -3.46 -6.81
N HIS A 113 -11.78 -4.20 -5.80
CA HIS A 113 -12.55 -5.23 -5.12
C HIS A 113 -12.80 -4.84 -3.66
N LEU A 114 -13.92 -4.16 -3.45
CA LEU A 114 -14.37 -3.72 -2.13
C LEU A 114 -14.84 -4.91 -1.29
N THR A 115 -14.62 -4.84 0.03
CA THR A 115 -15.19 -5.80 0.99
C THR A 115 -16.62 -5.43 1.36
N LEU A 116 -17.32 -6.35 2.05
CA LEU A 116 -18.69 -6.11 2.54
C LEU A 116 -18.79 -4.90 3.50
N GLY A 117 -17.70 -4.51 4.16
CA GLY A 117 -17.64 -3.34 5.03
C GLY A 117 -17.34 -2.03 4.32
N GLU A 118 -17.14 -2.04 3.00
CA GLU A 118 -16.68 -0.88 2.23
C GLU A 118 -17.73 -0.28 1.29
N GLN A 119 -19.02 -0.52 1.52
CA GLN A 119 -20.12 -0.05 0.63
C GLN A 119 -20.20 1.48 0.50
N THR A 120 -19.54 2.22 1.39
CA THR A 120 -19.47 3.69 1.31
C THR A 120 -18.42 4.16 0.29
N PHE A 121 -17.49 3.30 -0.11
CA PHE A 121 -16.57 3.58 -1.21
C PHE A 121 -17.16 3.20 -2.56
N THR A 122 -16.70 3.88 -3.58
CA THR A 122 -16.90 3.50 -4.99
C THR A 122 -15.70 2.66 -5.44
N ALA A 123 -15.95 1.56 -6.13
CA ALA A 123 -14.88 0.73 -6.70
C ALA A 123 -14.18 1.45 -7.85
N GLY A 124 -12.86 1.27 -7.95
CA GLY A 124 -12.08 1.63 -9.12
C GLY A 124 -12.36 0.69 -10.30
N SER A 125 -11.89 1.07 -11.48
CA SER A 125 -12.06 0.29 -12.72
C SER A 125 -10.76 -0.02 -13.44
N ASP A 126 -9.65 0.63 -13.04
CA ASP A 126 -8.39 0.63 -13.78
C ASP A 126 -7.27 -0.04 -12.98
N TYR A 127 -6.31 -0.59 -13.71
CA TYR A 127 -5.12 -1.22 -13.15
C TYR A 127 -3.86 -0.54 -13.72
N PRO A 128 -3.53 0.69 -13.31
CA PRO A 128 -2.37 1.41 -13.82
C PRO A 128 -1.07 0.72 -13.41
N VAL A 129 -0.09 0.74 -14.33
CA VAL A 129 1.27 0.31 -14.09
C VAL A 129 2.17 1.54 -14.12
N PHE A 130 3.02 1.66 -13.12
CA PHE A 130 3.98 2.75 -12.95
C PHE A 130 5.39 2.24 -13.22
N GLU A 131 6.31 3.16 -13.46
CA GLU A 131 7.72 2.82 -13.65
C GLU A 131 8.62 3.74 -12.82
N LEU A 132 9.60 3.15 -12.16
CA LEU A 132 10.65 3.84 -11.44
C LEU A 132 11.98 3.11 -11.67
N ARG A 133 13.01 3.82 -12.12
CA ARG A 133 14.35 3.25 -12.39
C ARG A 133 14.30 2.00 -13.28
N GLY A 134 13.45 2.01 -14.31
CA GLY A 134 13.31 0.89 -15.25
C GLY A 134 12.63 -0.37 -14.67
N VAL A 135 12.12 -0.31 -13.44
CA VAL A 135 11.29 -1.37 -12.85
C VAL A 135 9.84 -0.94 -12.91
N ARG A 136 9.00 -1.78 -13.49
CA ARG A 136 7.55 -1.57 -13.59
C ARG A 136 6.84 -2.21 -12.40
N PHE A 137 5.92 -1.47 -11.80
CA PHE A 137 5.14 -1.96 -10.66
C PHE A 137 3.66 -1.63 -10.80
N GLY A 138 2.82 -2.54 -10.32
CA GLY A 138 1.39 -2.33 -10.14
C GLY A 138 1.02 -2.27 -8.67
N ILE A 139 -0.23 -1.89 -8.39
CA ILE A 139 -0.76 -1.79 -7.02
C ILE A 139 -2.04 -2.59 -6.95
N ASN A 140 -2.19 -3.38 -5.86
CA ASN A 140 -3.45 -3.95 -5.42
C ASN A 140 -3.66 -3.61 -3.95
N ILE A 141 -4.82 -3.11 -3.58
CA ILE A 141 -5.09 -2.73 -2.18
C ILE A 141 -5.77 -3.89 -1.44
N CYS A 142 -5.09 -4.42 -0.43
CA CYS A 142 -5.60 -5.38 0.56
C CYS A 142 -6.42 -6.54 -0.07
N SER A 143 -7.77 -6.46 -0.04
CA SER A 143 -8.69 -7.48 -0.57
C SER A 143 -8.56 -7.75 -2.07
N ASP A 144 -8.02 -6.83 -2.87
CA ASP A 144 -7.75 -7.07 -4.29
C ASP A 144 -6.88 -8.32 -4.49
N THR A 145 -5.95 -8.60 -3.57
CA THR A 145 -5.06 -9.78 -3.64
C THR A 145 -5.79 -11.11 -3.60
N ARG A 146 -7.05 -11.14 -3.16
CA ARG A 146 -7.89 -12.34 -3.20
C ARG A 146 -8.36 -12.68 -4.61
N PHE A 147 -8.25 -11.74 -5.54
CA PHE A 147 -8.74 -11.87 -6.91
C PHE A 147 -7.55 -11.96 -7.87
N THR A 148 -7.35 -13.14 -8.44
CA THR A 148 -6.28 -13.39 -9.42
C THR A 148 -6.30 -12.40 -10.58
N ALA A 149 -7.49 -11.99 -11.03
CA ALA A 149 -7.66 -11.05 -12.14
C ALA A 149 -7.00 -9.69 -11.86
N ALA A 150 -7.06 -9.19 -10.61
CA ALA A 150 -6.46 -7.90 -10.24
C ALA A 150 -4.92 -7.93 -10.35
N ALA A 151 -4.28 -9.01 -9.88
CA ALA A 151 -2.84 -9.17 -9.99
C ALA A 151 -2.40 -9.42 -11.45
N ARG A 152 -3.16 -10.24 -12.21
CA ARG A 152 -2.88 -10.50 -13.62
C ARG A 152 -2.99 -9.26 -14.49
N ALA A 153 -3.95 -8.39 -14.23
CA ALA A 153 -4.15 -7.16 -15.01
C ALA A 153 -2.90 -6.27 -15.05
N VAL A 154 -2.13 -6.19 -13.96
CA VAL A 154 -0.86 -5.44 -13.95
C VAL A 154 0.32 -6.28 -14.47
N ALA A 155 0.33 -7.59 -14.22
CA ALA A 155 1.37 -8.49 -14.74
C ALA A 155 1.38 -8.54 -16.29
N GLU A 156 0.22 -8.61 -16.92
CA GLU A 156 0.03 -8.61 -18.38
C GLU A 156 0.51 -7.30 -19.02
N GLN A 157 0.48 -6.19 -18.28
CA GLN A 157 1.05 -4.92 -18.68
C GLN A 157 2.56 -4.83 -18.42
N GLY A 158 3.19 -5.89 -17.94
CA GLY A 158 4.63 -5.98 -17.75
C GLY A 158 5.13 -5.54 -16.38
N ALA A 159 4.29 -5.43 -15.36
CA ALA A 159 4.75 -5.20 -14.00
C ALA A 159 5.66 -6.35 -13.52
N GLN A 160 6.72 -6.00 -12.81
CA GLN A 160 7.68 -6.91 -12.19
C GLN A 160 7.45 -6.99 -10.68
N VAL A 161 6.77 -5.99 -10.12
CA VAL A 161 6.48 -5.85 -8.70
C VAL A 161 5.00 -5.56 -8.52
N LEU A 162 4.37 -6.25 -7.56
CA LEU A 162 3.04 -5.93 -7.05
C LEU A 162 3.18 -5.32 -5.66
N LEU A 163 2.82 -4.05 -5.52
CA LEU A 163 2.78 -3.34 -4.25
C LEU A 163 1.39 -3.50 -3.62
N VAL A 164 1.37 -3.85 -2.33
CA VAL A 164 0.12 -4.17 -1.62
C VAL A 164 0.01 -3.32 -0.35
N PRO A 165 -0.54 -2.09 -0.44
CA PRO A 165 -1.06 -1.39 0.73
C PRO A 165 -2.18 -2.21 1.37
N ALA A 166 -2.11 -2.47 2.68
CA ALA A 166 -3.13 -3.22 3.40
C ALA A 166 -3.42 -2.60 4.77
N GLN A 167 -4.61 -2.90 5.31
CA GLN A 167 -5.00 -2.50 6.65
C GLN A 167 -5.79 -3.64 7.30
N ASN A 168 -5.12 -4.39 8.17
CA ASN A 168 -5.68 -5.58 8.81
C ASN A 168 -5.91 -5.39 10.32
N MET A 169 -6.33 -4.18 10.74
CA MET A 169 -6.84 -3.93 12.10
C MET A 169 -8.25 -4.50 12.21
N MET A 170 -8.36 -5.73 12.66
CA MET A 170 -9.60 -6.51 12.69
C MET A 170 -10.06 -6.80 14.14
N PRO A 171 -11.34 -7.17 14.35
CA PRO A 171 -11.73 -7.83 15.61
C PRO A 171 -10.82 -9.02 15.89
N ASN A 172 -10.44 -9.25 17.16
CA ASN A 172 -9.42 -10.23 17.54
C ASN A 172 -9.61 -11.61 16.88
N ALA A 173 -10.81 -12.17 16.92
CA ALA A 173 -11.10 -13.47 16.30
C ALA A 173 -10.89 -13.45 14.77
N GLY A 174 -11.23 -12.35 14.11
CA GLY A 174 -10.99 -12.17 12.68
C GLY A 174 -9.49 -12.06 12.36
N ALA A 175 -8.74 -11.29 13.16
CA ALA A 175 -7.31 -11.13 13.00
C ALA A 175 -6.58 -12.48 13.16
N ASP A 176 -6.94 -13.28 14.14
CA ASP A 176 -6.38 -14.62 14.36
C ASP A 176 -6.68 -15.57 13.19
N PHE A 177 -7.91 -15.53 12.68
CA PHE A 177 -8.32 -16.34 11.53
C PHE A 177 -7.54 -15.96 10.25
N TRP A 178 -7.42 -14.65 9.96
CA TRP A 178 -6.78 -14.17 8.73
C TRP A 178 -5.25 -14.19 8.79
N ARG A 179 -4.65 -14.17 9.97
CA ARG A 179 -3.20 -14.09 10.15
C ARG A 179 -2.40 -15.08 9.29
N PRO A 180 -2.67 -16.39 9.27
CA PRO A 180 -1.96 -17.33 8.40
C PRO A 180 -2.34 -17.18 6.92
N LEU A 181 -3.52 -16.68 6.60
CA LEU A 181 -4.04 -16.60 5.25
C LEU A 181 -3.44 -15.46 4.43
N HIS A 182 -3.05 -14.36 5.08
CA HIS A 182 -2.48 -13.21 4.37
C HIS A 182 -1.25 -13.58 3.54
N HIS A 183 -0.28 -14.28 4.14
CA HIS A 183 0.90 -14.73 3.40
C HIS A 183 0.55 -15.77 2.32
N ALA A 184 -0.30 -16.72 2.63
CA ALA A 184 -0.70 -17.76 1.67
C ALA A 184 -1.32 -17.17 0.40
N ILE A 185 -2.27 -16.22 0.55
CA ILE A 185 -2.92 -15.53 -0.57
C ILE A 185 -1.90 -14.71 -1.37
N ARG A 186 -1.05 -13.94 -0.69
CA ARG A 186 -0.04 -13.09 -1.34
C ARG A 186 1.02 -13.93 -2.07
N ALA A 187 1.47 -15.03 -1.46
CA ALA A 187 2.41 -15.97 -2.06
C ALA A 187 1.83 -16.63 -3.32
N GLU A 188 0.53 -16.98 -3.29
CA GLU A 188 -0.16 -17.50 -4.48
C GLU A 188 -0.17 -16.47 -5.61
N ARG A 189 -0.46 -15.19 -5.32
CA ARG A 189 -0.43 -14.11 -6.34
C ARG A 189 0.96 -13.92 -6.92
N ALA A 190 2.00 -13.91 -6.07
CA ALA A 190 3.40 -13.82 -6.52
C ALA A 190 3.75 -14.97 -7.47
N ARG A 191 3.42 -16.22 -7.11
CA ARG A 191 3.68 -17.41 -7.93
C ARG A 191 2.95 -17.39 -9.26
N GLU A 192 1.65 -17.05 -9.26
CA GLU A 192 0.82 -17.03 -10.47
C GLU A 192 1.26 -15.97 -11.50
N THR A 193 1.75 -14.85 -11.02
CA THR A 193 2.11 -13.70 -11.86
C THR A 193 3.60 -13.56 -12.09
N ARG A 194 4.41 -14.34 -11.37
CA ARG A 194 5.88 -14.25 -11.37
C ARG A 194 6.39 -12.85 -11.00
N MET A 195 5.60 -12.09 -10.24
CA MET A 195 6.00 -10.79 -9.71
C MET A 195 6.57 -10.94 -8.30
N TRP A 196 7.48 -10.06 -7.94
CA TRP A 196 7.73 -9.74 -6.54
C TRP A 196 6.46 -9.18 -5.92
N LEU A 197 6.13 -9.58 -4.69
CA LEU A 197 5.03 -8.99 -3.96
C LEU A 197 5.55 -8.36 -2.67
N ILE A 198 5.29 -7.06 -2.50
CA ILE A 198 5.75 -6.29 -1.35
C ILE A 198 4.53 -5.65 -0.71
N SER A 199 4.29 -5.93 0.56
CA SER A 199 3.12 -5.44 1.29
C SER A 199 3.49 -4.57 2.48
N ALA A 200 2.70 -3.53 2.71
CA ALA A 200 2.75 -2.68 3.91
C ALA A 200 1.41 -2.77 4.65
N ASP A 201 1.46 -2.85 5.98
CA ASP A 201 0.27 -3.06 6.80
C ASP A 201 0.36 -2.29 8.12
N VAL A 202 -0.76 -2.16 8.81
CA VAL A 202 -0.81 -1.56 10.14
C VAL A 202 -0.58 -2.60 11.24
N THR A 203 -0.12 -2.12 12.39
CA THR A 203 0.14 -2.96 13.55
C THR A 203 -0.34 -2.31 14.85
N GLY A 204 -0.54 -3.11 15.88
CA GLY A 204 -0.94 -2.65 17.21
C GLY A 204 -2.33 -3.06 17.62
N ARG A 205 -2.90 -2.32 18.56
CA ARG A 205 -4.24 -2.57 19.09
C ARG A 205 -5.09 -1.31 19.03
N ARG A 206 -6.37 -1.50 18.77
CA ARG A 206 -7.40 -0.47 18.92
C ARG A 206 -8.38 -0.92 20.00
N GLY A 207 -8.17 -0.40 21.23
CA GLY A 207 -8.79 -0.92 22.43
C GLY A 207 -8.44 -2.40 22.68
N ASP A 208 -9.31 -3.10 23.39
CA ASP A 208 -9.14 -4.52 23.68
C ASP A 208 -9.78 -5.43 22.61
N GLU A 209 -10.55 -4.87 21.70
CA GLU A 209 -11.39 -5.60 20.76
C GLU A 209 -10.74 -5.85 19.42
N ARG A 210 -9.76 -5.02 19.01
CA ARG A 210 -9.14 -5.09 17.69
C ARG A 210 -7.63 -5.17 17.77
N ILE A 211 -7.04 -5.92 16.83
CA ILE A 211 -5.61 -6.10 16.71
C ILE A 211 -5.20 -6.13 15.25
N GLY A 212 -4.08 -5.47 14.93
CA GLY A 212 -3.37 -5.56 13.67
C GLY A 212 -2.02 -6.23 13.90
N TYR A 213 -1.81 -7.39 13.30
CA TYR A 213 -0.54 -8.10 13.41
C TYR A 213 0.52 -7.61 12.40
N GLY A 214 0.17 -6.84 11.40
CA GLY A 214 0.82 -6.73 10.12
C GLY A 214 0.12 -7.71 9.16
N PRO A 215 0.72 -8.35 8.21
CA PRO A 215 2.13 -8.57 7.94
C PRO A 215 2.68 -7.65 6.84
N THR A 216 3.67 -6.88 7.18
CA THR A 216 4.49 -6.18 6.21
C THR A 216 5.62 -7.10 5.78
N SER A 217 5.69 -7.42 4.48
CA SER A 217 6.58 -8.49 4.02
C SER A 217 7.02 -8.31 2.56
N VAL A 218 8.11 -9.02 2.23
CA VAL A 218 8.63 -9.19 0.87
C VAL A 218 8.50 -10.64 0.49
N ILE A 219 7.85 -10.91 -0.63
CA ILE A 219 7.61 -12.25 -1.19
C ILE A 219 8.23 -12.32 -2.59
N THR A 220 9.02 -13.34 -2.85
CA THR A 220 9.67 -13.56 -4.15
C THR A 220 8.67 -14.04 -5.21
N PRO A 221 9.04 -14.00 -6.51
CA PRO A 221 8.26 -14.63 -7.58
C PRO A 221 8.01 -16.14 -7.40
N ASP A 222 8.84 -16.81 -6.60
CA ASP A 222 8.69 -18.22 -6.26
C ASP A 222 7.81 -18.46 -5.01
N ALA A 223 7.25 -17.36 -4.47
CA ALA A 223 6.36 -17.35 -3.31
C ALA A 223 7.03 -17.55 -1.94
N ASP A 224 8.34 -17.33 -1.86
CA ASP A 224 9.07 -17.37 -0.60
C ASP A 224 8.98 -16.02 0.12
N VAL A 225 8.63 -16.03 1.40
CA VAL A 225 8.70 -14.85 2.27
C VAL A 225 10.14 -14.67 2.72
N ILE A 226 10.86 -13.71 2.14
CA ILE A 226 12.29 -13.49 2.42
C ILE A 226 12.56 -12.42 3.49
N ALA A 227 11.60 -11.54 3.74
CA ALA A 227 11.68 -10.53 4.78
C ALA A 227 10.28 -10.20 5.33
N GLN A 228 10.21 -9.95 6.63
CA GLN A 228 8.98 -9.56 7.30
C GLN A 228 9.29 -8.70 8.53
N VAL A 229 8.50 -7.65 8.75
CA VAL A 229 8.52 -6.92 10.02
C VAL A 229 7.90 -7.81 11.09
N PRO A 230 8.51 -7.96 12.29
CA PRO A 230 7.92 -8.75 13.37
C PRO A 230 6.51 -8.26 13.72
N ALA A 231 5.61 -9.21 14.00
CA ALA A 231 4.24 -8.89 14.37
C ALA A 231 4.20 -7.97 15.60
N LEU A 232 3.25 -7.06 15.64
CA LEU A 232 3.04 -6.11 16.73
C LEU A 232 4.21 -5.12 16.98
N THR A 233 5.09 -4.96 16.00
CA THR A 233 6.16 -3.95 16.05
C THR A 233 6.01 -2.94 14.91
N VAL A 234 6.46 -1.72 15.13
CA VAL A 234 6.63 -0.72 14.06
C VAL A 234 8.00 -0.95 13.42
N GLY A 235 8.06 -0.88 12.08
CA GLY A 235 9.33 -1.10 11.40
C GLY A 235 9.19 -1.09 9.88
N MET A 236 10.27 -1.43 9.20
CA MET A 236 10.34 -1.47 7.75
C MET A 236 11.15 -2.68 7.29
N VAL A 237 10.74 -3.30 6.19
CA VAL A 237 11.55 -4.24 5.42
C VAL A 237 11.90 -3.63 4.07
N THR A 238 13.05 -4.04 3.52
CA THR A 238 13.51 -3.55 2.22
C THR A 238 13.71 -4.70 1.24
N ALA A 239 13.53 -4.39 -0.05
CA ALA A 239 13.84 -5.30 -1.15
C ALA A 239 14.61 -4.55 -2.24
N GLU A 240 15.53 -5.26 -2.91
CA GLU A 240 16.22 -4.77 -4.09
C GLU A 240 15.74 -5.54 -5.32
N ILE A 241 15.17 -4.82 -6.28
CA ILE A 241 14.64 -5.39 -7.52
C ILE A 241 15.47 -4.86 -8.69
N THR A 242 16.06 -5.77 -9.47
CA THR A 242 16.87 -5.41 -10.64
C THR A 242 15.99 -5.40 -11.89
N SER A 243 16.07 -4.32 -12.67
CA SER A 243 15.38 -4.22 -13.96
C SER A 243 15.94 -5.24 -14.95
N GLY A 244 15.07 -5.89 -15.72
CA GLY A 244 15.47 -6.83 -16.77
C GLY A 244 15.69 -8.27 -16.35
N CYS A 245 15.51 -8.63 -15.11
CA CYS A 245 15.51 -10.05 -14.69
C CYS A 245 14.11 -10.67 -14.90
N ARG A 246 13.68 -10.76 -16.17
CA ARG A 246 12.76 -11.82 -16.56
C ARG A 246 13.66 -12.88 -17.20
N ASP A 247 13.83 -14.01 -16.53
CA ASP A 247 14.35 -15.18 -17.21
C ASP A 247 13.45 -15.43 -18.41
N ALA A 248 14.04 -15.36 -19.61
CA ALA A 248 13.33 -15.57 -20.86
C ALA A 248 12.72 -16.98 -20.84
N TRP A 249 11.44 -17.06 -21.14
CA TRP A 249 10.70 -18.29 -21.40
C TRP A 249 11.20 -18.94 -22.68
#